data_293b89cb1ece2220caa9674113f8b5d1
#
_entry.id   293b89cb1ece2220caa9674113f8b5d1
#
_cell.length_a   1.000
_cell.length_b   1.000
_cell.length_c   1.000
_cell.angle_alpha   90.00
_cell.angle_beta   90.00
_cell.angle_gamma   90.00
#
_symmetry.space_group_name_H-M   'P 1'
#
loop_
_entity.id
_entity.type
_entity.pdbx_description
1 polymer ?
#
loop_
_entity_poly.entity_id
_entity_poly.type
_entity_poly.pdbx_seq_one_letter_code
_entity_poly.pdbx_strand_id
1 'polypeptide(L)'
;YGTMKRKEMTSAISHVSAKDLNQISSLDASMLLQGKVSSVSVSNTALANPNSTGSIQIRGISSRNASLSPLIVIDGIPGGDLTNINPADIESIDVLKDGAASAIYGTRGSNGVILINLKKGTKDGQVHTTYSTSVTFNKAKKELDIMNAEEYRAYRTVSNPLSDMGADSDWFDAVTQLGVTHMHTLTFSG
;
A
#
# COMPACT_ATOMS: atom_id res chain seq x y z
N TYR A 1 -14.12 -7.36 -23.00
CA TYR A 1 -13.83 -5.92 -23.08
C TYR A 1 -12.68 -5.75 -24.09
N GLY A 2 -12.79 -4.73 -25.00
CA GLY A 2 -11.84 -4.56 -26.10
C GLY A 2 -10.44 -4.16 -25.63
N THR A 3 -9.42 -4.52 -26.42
CA THR A 3 -8.04 -4.07 -26.21
C THR A 3 -7.74 -2.91 -27.15
N MET A 4 -7.26 -1.76 -26.61
CA MET A 4 -6.79 -0.62 -27.40
C MET A 4 -5.28 -0.46 -27.25
N LYS A 5 -4.61 -0.05 -28.33
CA LYS A 5 -3.18 0.23 -28.27
C LYS A 5 -2.95 1.51 -27.48
N ARG A 6 -1.92 1.51 -26.61
CA ARG A 6 -1.56 2.63 -25.71
C ARG A 6 -1.38 3.97 -26.41
N LYS A 7 -0.94 3.97 -27.68
CA LYS A 7 -0.78 5.20 -28.48
C LYS A 7 -2.10 5.86 -28.90
N GLU A 8 -3.21 5.14 -28.84
CA GLU A 8 -4.52 5.59 -29.29
C GLU A 8 -5.39 6.10 -28.12
N MET A 9 -4.88 6.03 -26.89
CA MET A 9 -5.61 6.42 -25.70
C MET A 9 -5.27 7.88 -25.36
N THR A 10 -6.20 8.77 -25.60
CA THR A 10 -6.12 10.21 -25.24
C THR A 10 -6.42 10.50 -23.78
N SER A 11 -6.73 9.48 -22.98
CA SER A 11 -7.15 9.60 -21.59
C SER A 11 -5.99 9.52 -20.60
N ALA A 12 -6.17 10.08 -19.40
CA ALA A 12 -5.19 10.12 -18.33
C ALA A 12 -4.94 8.73 -17.72
N ILE A 13 -4.10 7.93 -18.38
CA ILE A 13 -3.67 6.63 -17.89
C ILE A 13 -2.26 6.74 -17.33
N SER A 14 -2.07 6.24 -16.13
CA SER A 14 -0.74 6.09 -15.54
C SER A 14 -0.37 4.63 -15.50
N HIS A 15 0.80 4.31 -16.03
CA HIS A 15 1.36 2.97 -16.09
C HIS A 15 2.55 2.86 -15.14
N VAL A 16 2.60 1.78 -14.37
CA VAL A 16 3.72 1.42 -13.49
C VAL A 16 4.18 0.03 -13.88
N SER A 17 5.43 -0.10 -14.26
CA SER A 17 6.02 -1.38 -14.67
C SER A 17 6.50 -2.19 -13.47
N ALA A 18 6.71 -3.51 -13.66
CA ALA A 18 7.30 -4.38 -12.64
C ALA A 18 8.65 -3.86 -12.11
N LYS A 19 9.44 -3.22 -12.98
CA LYS A 19 10.73 -2.62 -12.61
C LYS A 19 10.57 -1.51 -11.55
N ASP A 20 9.53 -0.70 -11.73
CA ASP A 20 9.25 0.40 -10.81
C ASP A 20 8.63 -0.12 -9.51
N LEU A 21 7.86 -1.21 -9.57
CA LEU A 21 7.22 -1.83 -8.42
C LEU A 21 8.24 -2.51 -7.49
N ASN A 22 9.23 -3.19 -8.03
CA ASN A 22 10.24 -3.95 -7.27
C ASN A 22 11.20 -3.08 -6.43
N GLN A 23 11.11 -1.75 -6.50
CA GLN A 23 11.94 -0.86 -5.68
C GLN A 23 11.48 -0.78 -4.22
N ILE A 24 10.27 -1.24 -3.92
CA ILE A 24 9.70 -1.21 -2.58
C ILE A 24 9.39 -2.65 -2.17
N SER A 25 10.04 -3.13 -1.14
CA SER A 25 9.68 -4.41 -0.52
C SER A 25 8.47 -4.20 0.38
N SER A 26 7.27 -4.37 -0.16
CA SER A 26 6.03 -4.30 0.59
C SER A 26 5.23 -5.59 0.43
N LEU A 27 4.60 -6.03 1.51
CA LEU A 27 3.64 -7.13 1.50
C LEU A 27 2.30 -6.73 0.87
N ASP A 28 2.00 -5.44 0.87
CA ASP A 28 0.74 -4.89 0.37
C ASP A 28 0.95 -4.28 -1.02
N ALA A 29 0.26 -4.83 -2.01
CA ALA A 29 0.29 -4.34 -3.38
C ALA A 29 -0.24 -2.90 -3.51
N SER A 30 -1.09 -2.44 -2.59
CA SER A 30 -1.58 -1.06 -2.58
C SER A 30 -0.45 -0.04 -2.32
N MET A 31 0.49 -0.39 -1.45
CA MET A 31 1.63 0.46 -1.10
C MET A 31 2.61 0.64 -2.26
N LEU A 32 2.63 -0.29 -3.22
CA LEU A 32 3.46 -0.17 -4.42
C LEU A 32 3.09 1.03 -5.29
N LEU A 33 1.84 1.51 -5.20
CA LEU A 33 1.36 2.68 -5.95
C LEU A 33 1.68 4.01 -5.27
N GLN A 34 2.05 3.98 -3.99
CA GLN A 34 2.31 5.20 -3.22
C GLN A 34 3.48 5.98 -3.82
N GLY A 35 3.23 7.25 -4.16
CA GLY A 35 4.22 8.16 -4.73
C GLY A 35 4.64 7.88 -6.18
N LYS A 36 4.15 6.79 -6.81
CA LYS A 36 4.49 6.43 -8.19
C LYS A 36 3.46 6.88 -9.21
N VAL A 37 2.24 7.06 -8.78
CA VAL A 37 1.14 7.49 -9.65
C VAL A 37 0.59 8.82 -9.16
N SER A 38 0.67 9.84 -10.02
CA SER A 38 0.05 11.13 -9.71
C SER A 38 -1.46 10.99 -9.50
N SER A 39 -2.02 11.72 -8.54
CA SER A 39 -3.45 11.70 -8.18
C SER A 39 -3.94 10.40 -7.53
N VAL A 40 -3.06 9.48 -7.16
CA VAL A 40 -3.38 8.31 -6.33
C VAL A 40 -2.84 8.59 -4.93
N SER A 41 -3.73 8.55 -3.97
CA SER A 41 -3.40 8.60 -2.55
C SER A 41 -3.58 7.22 -1.94
N VAL A 42 -2.55 6.73 -1.29
CA VAL A 42 -2.60 5.50 -0.52
C VAL A 42 -2.43 5.87 0.94
N SER A 43 -3.42 5.57 1.75
CA SER A 43 -3.36 5.79 3.19
C SER A 43 -3.45 4.46 3.93
N ASN A 44 -2.53 4.25 4.85
CA ASN A 44 -2.58 3.12 5.77
C ASN A 44 -2.64 3.68 7.20
N THR A 45 -3.80 3.53 7.84
CA THR A 45 -4.04 4.04 9.20
C THR A 45 -3.49 3.13 10.29
N ALA A 46 -3.10 1.93 9.93
CA ALA A 46 -2.63 0.90 10.86
C ALA A 46 -1.24 0.39 10.48
N LEU A 47 -0.30 1.31 10.26
CA LEU A 47 1.09 1.00 9.88
C LEU A 47 1.81 0.04 10.84
N ALA A 48 1.37 -0.03 12.09
CA ALA A 48 1.90 -0.96 13.08
C ALA A 48 1.39 -2.41 12.89
N ASN A 49 0.33 -2.60 12.10
CA ASN A 49 -0.20 -3.92 11.82
C ASN A 49 0.28 -4.39 10.44
N PRO A 50 1.13 -5.42 10.35
CA PRO A 50 1.65 -5.92 9.08
C PRO A 50 0.57 -6.48 8.15
N ASN A 51 -0.61 -6.82 8.68
CA ASN A 51 -1.74 -7.31 7.91
C ASN A 51 -2.74 -6.21 7.51
N SER A 52 -2.46 -4.94 7.85
CA SER A 52 -3.32 -3.85 7.43
C SER A 52 -3.10 -3.53 5.96
N THR A 53 -4.19 -3.36 5.24
CA THR A 53 -4.18 -2.97 3.83
C THR A 53 -4.34 -1.46 3.68
N GLY A 54 -3.61 -0.91 2.73
CA GLY A 54 -3.74 0.50 2.39
C GLY A 54 -5.07 0.79 1.69
N SER A 55 -5.74 1.85 2.12
CA SER A 55 -6.88 2.41 1.39
C SER A 55 -6.39 3.24 0.22
N ILE A 56 -6.86 2.92 -0.99
CA ILE A 56 -6.50 3.63 -2.21
C ILE A 56 -7.62 4.58 -2.60
N GLN A 57 -7.26 5.82 -2.91
CA GLN A 57 -8.15 6.83 -3.45
C GLN A 57 -7.54 7.44 -4.70
N ILE A 58 -8.35 7.60 -5.75
CA ILE A 58 -7.97 8.28 -6.99
C ILE A 58 -8.67 9.63 -7.02
N ARG A 59 -7.88 10.73 -7.12
CA ARG A 59 -8.37 12.12 -7.15
C ARG A 59 -9.11 12.62 -5.90
N GLY A 60 -8.95 11.94 -4.76
CA GLY A 60 -9.55 12.39 -3.50
C GLY A 60 -11.02 12.01 -3.34
N ILE A 61 -11.70 12.71 -2.44
CA ILE A 61 -13.08 12.39 -2.03
C ILE A 61 -14.05 12.96 -3.06
N SER A 62 -14.68 12.12 -3.86
CA SER A 62 -15.68 12.50 -4.85
C SER A 62 -17.12 12.43 -4.32
N SER A 63 -17.38 11.70 -3.24
CA SER A 63 -18.72 11.52 -2.65
C SER A 63 -18.63 11.39 -1.13
N ARG A 64 -19.66 11.90 -0.45
CA ARG A 64 -19.77 11.76 1.02
C ARG A 64 -20.37 10.42 1.46
N ASN A 65 -21.18 9.79 0.62
CA ASN A 65 -22.00 8.63 0.99
C ASN A 65 -21.74 7.37 0.15
N ALA A 66 -20.87 7.44 -0.86
CA ALA A 66 -20.52 6.28 -1.69
C ALA A 66 -19.12 5.76 -1.35
N SER A 67 -18.85 4.51 -1.64
CA SER A 67 -17.50 3.96 -1.58
C SER A 67 -16.54 4.79 -2.44
N LEU A 68 -15.41 5.17 -1.87
CA LEU A 68 -14.37 5.95 -2.55
C LEU A 68 -13.31 5.07 -3.19
N SER A 69 -13.41 3.76 -2.98
CA SER A 69 -12.43 2.80 -3.48
C SER A 69 -12.53 2.67 -5.00
N PRO A 70 -11.42 2.66 -5.72
CA PRO A 70 -11.40 2.37 -7.15
C PRO A 70 -11.81 0.92 -7.42
N LEU A 71 -12.27 0.67 -8.64
CA LEU A 71 -12.53 -0.68 -9.11
C LEU A 71 -11.19 -1.37 -9.42
N ILE A 72 -10.95 -2.52 -8.82
CA ILE A 72 -9.78 -3.34 -9.10
C ILE A 72 -10.15 -4.39 -10.14
N VAL A 73 -9.33 -4.50 -11.16
CA VAL A 73 -9.47 -5.46 -12.26
C VAL A 73 -8.17 -6.23 -12.40
N ILE A 74 -8.23 -7.54 -12.25
CA ILE A 74 -7.06 -8.44 -12.31
C ILE A 74 -7.20 -9.28 -13.58
N ASP A 75 -6.23 -9.17 -14.49
CA ASP A 75 -6.22 -9.87 -15.79
C ASP A 75 -7.56 -9.76 -16.54
N GLY A 76 -8.20 -8.58 -16.45
CA GLY A 76 -9.48 -8.29 -17.09
C GLY A 76 -10.71 -8.72 -16.30
N ILE A 77 -10.57 -9.33 -15.12
CA ILE A 77 -11.67 -9.74 -14.23
C ILE A 77 -11.92 -8.65 -13.20
N PRO A 78 -13.08 -7.98 -13.21
CA PRO A 78 -13.40 -6.93 -12.25
C PRO A 78 -13.82 -7.47 -10.89
N GLY A 79 -13.50 -6.74 -9.82
CA GLY A 79 -13.89 -7.06 -8.44
C GLY A 79 -12.82 -7.85 -7.66
N GLY A 80 -11.57 -7.79 -8.12
CA GLY A 80 -10.44 -8.36 -7.39
C GLY A 80 -10.12 -7.62 -6.10
N ASP A 81 -9.36 -8.27 -5.23
CA ASP A 81 -8.83 -7.70 -3.99
C ASP A 81 -7.30 -7.73 -4.04
N LEU A 82 -6.67 -6.60 -3.76
CA LEU A 82 -5.22 -6.45 -3.74
C LEU A 82 -4.56 -7.26 -2.63
N THR A 83 -5.28 -7.56 -1.57
CA THR A 83 -4.76 -8.33 -0.44
C THR A 83 -4.39 -9.77 -0.81
N ASN A 84 -5.03 -10.29 -1.84
CA ASN A 84 -4.85 -11.66 -2.29
C ASN A 84 -3.81 -11.82 -3.40
N ILE A 85 -3.13 -10.73 -3.78
CA ILE A 85 -2.12 -10.75 -4.84
C ILE A 85 -0.75 -10.61 -4.22
N ASN A 86 0.14 -11.54 -4.56
CA ASN A 86 1.54 -11.38 -4.24
C ASN A 86 2.14 -10.27 -5.12
N PRO A 87 2.71 -9.20 -4.54
CA PRO A 87 3.36 -8.13 -5.30
C PRO A 87 4.40 -8.62 -6.31
N ALA A 88 5.07 -9.73 -6.01
CA ALA A 88 6.08 -10.32 -6.89
C ALA A 88 5.50 -10.89 -8.20
N ASP A 89 4.20 -11.21 -8.23
CA ASP A 89 3.54 -11.78 -9.40
C ASP A 89 2.96 -10.71 -10.33
N ILE A 90 3.06 -9.44 -9.96
CA ILE A 90 2.56 -8.32 -10.76
C ILE A 90 3.57 -8.00 -11.88
N GLU A 91 3.08 -7.96 -13.12
CA GLU A 91 3.84 -7.51 -14.30
C GLU A 91 3.71 -6.00 -14.47
N SER A 92 2.49 -5.48 -14.39
CA SER A 92 2.23 -4.04 -14.50
C SER A 92 0.93 -3.64 -13.82
N ILE A 93 0.86 -2.36 -13.44
CA ILE A 93 -0.36 -1.75 -12.94
C ILE A 93 -0.66 -0.53 -13.83
N ASP A 94 -1.88 -0.49 -14.37
CA ASP A 94 -2.40 0.64 -15.12
C ASP A 94 -3.54 1.30 -14.35
N VAL A 95 -3.44 2.61 -14.14
CA VAL A 95 -4.46 3.38 -13.42
C VAL A 95 -5.22 4.27 -14.39
N LEU A 96 -6.50 3.96 -14.55
CA LEU A 96 -7.46 4.72 -15.35
C LEU A 96 -8.16 5.75 -14.46
N LYS A 97 -7.96 7.02 -14.75
CA LYS A 97 -8.33 8.11 -13.81
C LYS A 97 -9.59 8.86 -14.18
N ASP A 98 -10.22 8.67 -15.27
CA ASP A 98 -11.32 9.52 -15.73
C ASP A 98 -12.40 8.81 -16.54
N GLY A 99 -13.00 9.57 -17.44
CA GLY A 99 -13.99 9.09 -18.38
C GLY A 99 -13.60 7.80 -19.10
N ALA A 100 -12.30 7.51 -19.23
CA ALA A 100 -11.84 6.23 -19.75
C ALA A 100 -12.25 5.05 -18.87
N ALA A 101 -12.14 5.20 -17.56
CA ALA A 101 -12.59 4.18 -16.62
C ALA A 101 -14.09 3.97 -16.71
N SER A 102 -14.86 5.06 -16.72
CA SER A 102 -16.32 5.01 -16.82
C SER A 102 -16.82 4.52 -18.18
N ALA A 103 -16.09 4.82 -19.26
CA ALA A 103 -16.44 4.37 -20.61
C ALA A 103 -16.33 2.83 -20.77
N ILE A 104 -15.38 2.22 -20.09
CA ILE A 104 -15.13 0.77 -20.19
C ILE A 104 -15.91 -0.01 -19.12
N TYR A 105 -15.94 0.49 -17.89
CA TYR A 105 -16.47 -0.22 -16.71
C TYR A 105 -17.79 0.37 -16.20
N GLY A 106 -18.36 1.36 -16.89
CA GLY A 106 -19.60 2.01 -16.53
C GLY A 106 -19.54 2.71 -15.17
N THR A 107 -20.66 2.73 -14.46
CA THR A 107 -20.76 3.36 -13.13
C THR A 107 -19.82 2.78 -12.08
N ARG A 108 -19.41 1.53 -12.21
CA ARG A 108 -18.45 0.89 -11.31
C ARG A 108 -17.04 1.50 -11.41
N GLY A 109 -16.71 2.12 -12.56
CA GLY A 109 -15.46 2.82 -12.80
C GLY A 109 -15.47 4.30 -12.40
N SER A 110 -16.54 4.83 -11.80
CA SER A 110 -16.68 6.26 -11.48
C SER A 110 -15.58 6.81 -10.56
N ASN A 111 -15.06 5.98 -9.66
CA ASN A 111 -13.96 6.34 -8.74
C ASN A 111 -12.58 6.01 -9.31
N GLY A 112 -12.48 5.70 -10.60
CA GLY A 112 -11.30 5.22 -11.27
C GLY A 112 -11.20 3.69 -11.25
N VAL A 113 -10.28 3.18 -12.06
CA VAL A 113 -10.04 1.73 -12.20
C VAL A 113 -8.54 1.47 -12.11
N ILE A 114 -8.17 0.45 -11.37
CA ILE A 114 -6.81 -0.08 -11.28
C ILE A 114 -6.79 -1.43 -12.00
N LEU A 115 -6.07 -1.47 -13.13
CA LEU A 115 -5.86 -2.68 -13.90
C LEU A 115 -4.54 -3.30 -13.45
N ILE A 116 -4.58 -4.55 -13.05
CA ILE A 116 -3.41 -5.33 -12.65
C ILE A 116 -3.23 -6.45 -13.66
N ASN A 117 -2.08 -6.44 -14.30
CA ASN A 117 -1.66 -7.52 -15.16
C ASN A 117 -0.66 -8.40 -14.40
N LEU A 118 -0.95 -9.68 -14.30
CA LEU A 118 -0.06 -10.64 -13.66
C LEU A 118 0.94 -11.17 -14.67
N LYS A 119 2.10 -11.60 -14.16
CA LYS A 119 3.12 -12.26 -14.96
C LYS A 119 2.56 -13.54 -15.55
N LYS A 120 2.76 -13.72 -16.84
CA LYS A 120 2.36 -14.94 -17.55
C LYS A 120 3.53 -15.93 -17.55
N GLY A 121 3.19 -17.22 -17.59
CA GLY A 121 4.19 -18.27 -17.77
C GLY A 121 4.95 -18.12 -19.10
N THR A 122 6.14 -18.62 -19.13
CA THR A 122 6.97 -18.66 -20.33
C THR A 122 6.46 -19.76 -21.28
N LYS A 123 6.53 -19.49 -22.58
CA LYS A 123 6.09 -20.45 -23.60
C LYS A 123 7.27 -21.27 -24.20
N ASP A 124 8.37 -21.35 -23.49
CA ASP A 124 9.59 -22.04 -23.93
C ASP A 124 9.60 -23.56 -23.63
N GLY A 125 8.56 -24.04 -22.95
CA GLY A 125 8.45 -25.45 -22.55
C GLY A 125 9.41 -25.87 -21.44
N GLN A 126 10.06 -24.88 -20.77
CA GLN A 126 10.95 -25.14 -19.65
C GLN A 126 10.30 -24.65 -18.34
N VAL A 127 10.48 -25.44 -17.29
CA VAL A 127 10.04 -25.02 -15.95
C VAL A 127 11.10 -24.12 -15.35
N HIS A 128 10.72 -22.85 -15.10
CA HIS A 128 11.55 -21.90 -14.38
C HIS A 128 11.14 -21.88 -12.91
N THR A 129 12.10 -22.09 -12.04
CA THR A 129 11.89 -22.01 -10.59
C THR A 129 12.60 -20.78 -10.05
N THR A 130 11.84 -19.89 -9.42
CA THR A 130 12.39 -18.70 -8.78
C THR A 130 12.10 -18.75 -7.29
N TYR A 131 13.14 -18.62 -6.49
CA TYR A 131 13.03 -18.48 -5.04
C TYR A 131 13.48 -17.08 -4.63
N SER A 132 12.63 -16.37 -3.92
CA SER A 132 12.94 -15.06 -3.34
C SER A 132 12.66 -15.06 -1.85
N THR A 133 13.52 -14.37 -1.11
CA THR A 133 13.34 -14.16 0.33
C THR A 133 13.58 -12.71 0.68
N SER A 134 12.78 -12.18 1.59
CA SER A 134 12.99 -10.85 2.16
C SER A 134 12.82 -10.89 3.67
N VAL A 135 13.64 -10.08 4.35
CA VAL A 135 13.55 -9.87 5.80
C VAL A 135 13.37 -8.38 6.02
N THR A 136 12.28 -8.02 6.69
CA THR A 136 11.95 -6.62 6.95
C THR A 136 11.94 -6.36 8.45
N PHE A 137 12.64 -5.32 8.87
CA PHE A 137 12.67 -4.85 10.26
C PHE A 137 11.83 -3.59 10.37
N ASN A 138 10.79 -3.64 11.18
CA ASN A 138 9.89 -2.53 11.45
C ASN A 138 10.10 -2.02 12.86
N LYS A 139 10.46 -0.75 13.00
CA LYS A 139 10.59 -0.08 14.29
C LYS A 139 9.71 1.15 14.33
N ALA A 140 8.93 1.30 15.39
CA ALA A 140 8.19 2.51 15.62
C ALA A 140 9.15 3.69 15.86
N LYS A 141 8.89 4.82 15.20
CA LYS A 141 9.66 6.04 15.38
C LYS A 141 8.92 6.94 16.38
N LYS A 142 9.61 7.37 17.41
CA LYS A 142 9.10 8.40 18.32
C LYS A 142 9.13 9.74 17.60
N GLU A 143 7.96 10.24 17.18
CA GLU A 143 7.85 11.50 16.44
C GLU A 143 7.48 12.67 17.34
N LEU A 144 6.83 12.40 18.47
CA LEU A 144 6.44 13.43 19.43
C LEU A 144 7.54 13.60 20.46
N ASP A 145 8.01 14.83 20.59
CA ASP A 145 8.87 15.24 21.70
C ASP A 145 8.00 15.45 22.94
N ILE A 146 7.90 14.39 23.74
CA ILE A 146 7.11 14.39 24.98
C ILE A 146 8.09 14.54 26.14
N MET A 147 7.71 15.33 27.12
CA MET A 147 8.47 15.50 28.36
C MET A 147 8.80 14.13 28.97
N ASN A 148 10.03 13.92 29.32
CA ASN A 148 10.43 12.80 30.16
C ASN A 148 9.97 13.02 31.61
N ALA A 149 10.15 12.02 32.47
CA ALA A 149 9.70 12.09 33.86
C ALA A 149 10.38 13.23 34.64
N GLU A 150 11.65 13.51 34.37
CA GLU A 150 12.42 14.57 35.05
C GLU A 150 11.94 15.97 34.61
N GLU A 151 11.77 16.18 33.31
CA GLU A 151 11.22 17.42 32.75
C GLU A 151 9.80 17.69 33.26
N TYR A 152 8.97 16.64 33.31
CA TYR A 152 7.62 16.75 33.82
C TYR A 152 7.58 17.10 35.33
N ARG A 153 8.47 16.51 36.11
CA ARG A 153 8.64 16.85 37.54
C ARG A 153 9.07 18.30 37.72
N ALA A 154 10.06 18.76 36.95
CA ALA A 154 10.51 20.14 36.99
C ALA A 154 9.39 21.11 36.62
N TYR A 155 8.60 20.82 35.60
CA TYR A 155 7.43 21.61 35.22
C TYR A 155 6.36 21.64 36.32
N ARG A 156 6.08 20.49 36.94
CA ARG A 156 5.02 20.36 37.94
C ARG A 156 5.36 20.96 39.29
N THR A 157 6.63 20.95 39.70
CA THR A 157 7.06 21.59 40.95
C THR A 157 6.73 23.10 40.98
N VAL A 158 6.67 23.72 39.80
CA VAL A 158 6.28 25.15 39.71
C VAL A 158 4.76 25.33 39.78
N SER A 159 3.98 24.34 39.28
CA SER A 159 2.52 24.51 39.11
C SER A 159 1.67 23.83 40.19
N ASN A 160 2.08 22.67 40.70
CA ASN A 160 1.36 21.93 41.75
C ASN A 160 2.23 20.83 42.36
N PRO A 161 2.70 20.93 43.60
CA PRO A 161 3.59 19.96 44.23
C PRO A 161 2.86 18.69 44.71
N LEU A 162 1.93 18.13 43.96
CA LEU A 162 1.25 16.92 44.34
C LEU A 162 2.15 15.68 44.11
N SER A 163 2.16 14.86 45.16
CA SER A 163 2.74 13.52 45.30
C SER A 163 3.37 12.92 44.01
N ASP A 164 4.67 13.11 43.85
CA ASP A 164 5.46 12.31 42.93
C ASP A 164 5.62 10.91 43.55
N MET A 165 5.12 9.89 42.87
CA MET A 165 5.26 8.48 43.28
C MET A 165 6.59 7.86 42.75
N GLY A 166 7.46 8.65 42.13
CA GLY A 166 8.77 8.20 41.67
C GLY A 166 8.74 7.36 40.39
N ALA A 167 7.60 7.29 39.70
CA ALA A 167 7.53 6.52 38.46
C ALA A 167 8.34 7.17 37.34
N ASP A 168 9.20 6.39 36.70
CA ASP A 168 9.99 6.78 35.54
C ASP A 168 9.91 5.67 34.50
N SER A 169 8.79 5.64 33.79
CA SER A 169 8.54 4.61 32.76
C SER A 169 8.49 5.27 31.39
N ASP A 170 9.36 4.84 30.48
CA ASP A 170 9.20 5.16 29.06
C ASP A 170 8.11 4.27 28.48
N TRP A 171 6.89 4.81 28.44
CA TRP A 171 5.72 4.11 27.92
C TRP A 171 5.84 3.81 26.44
N PHE A 172 6.58 4.65 25.68
CA PHE A 172 6.78 4.40 24.27
C PHE A 172 7.61 3.13 24.07
N ASP A 173 8.70 3.00 24.81
CA ASP A 173 9.58 1.82 24.75
C ASP A 173 8.86 0.56 25.31
N ALA A 174 8.04 0.74 26.33
CA ALA A 174 7.28 -0.35 26.94
C ALA A 174 6.19 -0.94 26.02
N VAL A 175 5.62 -0.13 25.11
CA VAL A 175 4.52 -0.57 24.20
C VAL A 175 4.99 -0.82 22.76
N THR A 176 6.25 -0.54 22.45
CA THR A 176 6.81 -0.76 21.12
C THR A 176 7.85 -1.86 21.13
N GLN A 177 7.91 -2.62 20.07
CA GLN A 177 8.93 -3.64 19.87
C GLN A 177 9.42 -3.64 18.42
N LEU A 178 10.60 -4.18 18.19
CA LEU A 178 11.10 -4.42 16.85
C LEU A 178 10.28 -5.54 16.21
N GLY A 179 9.51 -5.19 15.18
CA GLY A 179 8.83 -6.17 14.34
C GLY A 179 9.78 -6.77 13.33
N VAL A 180 9.81 -8.08 13.21
CA VAL A 180 10.58 -8.79 12.18
C VAL A 180 9.62 -9.59 11.32
N THR A 181 9.62 -9.30 10.02
CA THR A 181 8.82 -10.01 9.03
C THR A 181 9.72 -10.77 8.09
N HIS A 182 9.47 -12.07 7.94
CA HIS A 182 10.13 -12.92 6.95
C HIS A 182 9.12 -13.29 5.86
N MET A 183 9.51 -13.11 4.61
CA MET A 183 8.72 -13.55 3.46
C MET A 183 9.57 -14.45 2.57
N HIS A 184 9.02 -15.61 2.24
CA HIS A 184 9.63 -16.57 1.35
C HIS A 184 8.65 -16.85 0.22
N THR A 185 9.08 -16.64 -1.03
CA THR A 185 8.24 -16.87 -2.22
C THR A 185 8.95 -17.85 -3.11
N LEU A 186 8.26 -18.92 -3.48
CA LEU A 186 8.71 -19.92 -4.45
C LEU A 186 7.73 -19.92 -5.62
N THR A 187 8.21 -19.55 -6.80
CA THR A 187 7.39 -19.44 -8.01
C THR A 187 7.88 -20.47 -9.04
N PHE A 188 6.93 -21.20 -9.60
CA PHE A 188 7.14 -22.09 -10.73
C PHE A 188 6.41 -21.52 -11.93
N SER A 189 7.10 -21.36 -13.06
CA SER A 189 6.52 -20.90 -14.31
C SER A 189 7.05 -21.73 -15.47
N GLY A 190 6.17 -22.05 -16.42
CA GLY A 190 6.50 -22.84 -17.61
C GLY A 190 5.37 -22.82 -18.62
#